data_1b4fa0d748a7d87dcfb8f0f79deb2127
#
_entry.id   1b4fa0d748a7d87dcfb8f0f79deb2127
#
_cell.length_a   1.000
_cell.length_b   1.000
_cell.length_c   1.000
_cell.angle_alpha   90.00
_cell.angle_beta   90.00
_cell.angle_gamma   90.00
#
_symmetry.space_group_name_H-M   'P 1'
#
loop_
_entity.id
_entity.type
_entity.pdbx_description
1 polymer ?
#
loop_
_entity_poly.entity_id
_entity_poly.type
_entity_poly.pdbx_seq_one_letter_code
_entity_poly.pdbx_strand_id
1 'polypeptide(L)'
;MEIDKVKNIFRQTYLADASRKENDAEHAWHMAIMAVLLSEYSNEKIDVLKTMTMLLIHDIVEIDAGDTYAYDEDGKKTQRQRELAAADRIFGLLPSDQAEYMRGLWDEFEERKTPEAKFARTLDNIQPVMLNNASGGRSWEEKCVHLNQILKRNENTKDGSETLWDYAYNNFIKPNVEKGKIKED
;
A
#
# COMPACT_ATOMS: atom_id res chain seq x y z
N MET A 1 12.10 18.04 -9.55
CA MET A 1 12.92 16.79 -9.59
C MET A 1 12.82 15.97 -8.29
N GLU A 2 12.19 16.54 -7.20
CA GLU A 2 12.11 15.83 -5.91
C GLU A 2 11.37 14.49 -6.03
N ILE A 3 10.18 14.49 -6.64
CA ILE A 3 9.37 13.28 -6.81
C ILE A 3 10.05 12.18 -7.65
N ASP A 4 11.07 12.50 -8.44
CA ASP A 4 11.82 11.49 -9.20
C ASP A 4 12.57 10.50 -8.30
N LYS A 5 12.88 10.92 -7.07
CA LYS A 5 13.60 10.10 -6.08
C LYS A 5 12.80 8.88 -5.63
N VAL A 6 11.47 8.93 -5.67
CA VAL A 6 10.59 7.82 -5.27
C VAL A 6 10.86 6.54 -6.09
N LYS A 7 11.37 6.69 -7.32
CA LYS A 7 11.77 5.57 -8.18
C LYS A 7 12.95 4.75 -7.62
N ASN A 8 13.70 5.30 -6.67
CA ASN A 8 14.83 4.63 -6.02
C ASN A 8 14.47 3.98 -4.68
N ILE A 9 13.22 4.06 -4.26
CA ILE A 9 12.72 3.40 -3.06
C ILE A 9 12.16 2.04 -3.48
N PHE A 10 12.75 0.97 -2.99
CA PHE A 10 12.41 -0.40 -3.36
C PHE A 10 11.65 -1.10 -2.24
N ARG A 11 10.51 -1.66 -2.58
CA ARG A 11 9.65 -2.45 -1.70
C ARG A 11 10.19 -3.87 -1.52
N GLN A 12 9.63 -4.63 -0.59
CA GLN A 12 9.98 -6.04 -0.44
C GLN A 12 9.20 -6.95 -1.40
N THR A 13 8.17 -6.43 -2.05
CA THR A 13 7.33 -7.13 -3.03
C THR A 13 8.04 -7.23 -4.38
N TYR A 14 7.97 -8.41 -5.01
CA TYR A 14 8.45 -8.62 -6.37
C TYR A 14 7.41 -8.22 -7.42
N LEU A 15 7.86 -7.87 -8.63
CA LEU A 15 6.99 -7.80 -9.80
C LEU A 15 6.34 -9.17 -10.05
N ALA A 16 5.23 -9.19 -10.80
CA ALA A 16 4.47 -10.42 -11.06
C ALA A 16 5.30 -11.55 -11.71
N ASP A 17 6.30 -11.19 -12.53
CA ASP A 17 7.24 -12.13 -13.17
C ASP A 17 8.43 -12.53 -12.28
N ALA A 18 8.47 -12.05 -11.05
CA ALA A 18 9.54 -12.27 -10.07
C ALA A 18 10.95 -11.80 -10.53
N SER A 19 11.05 -10.95 -11.57
CA SER A 19 12.34 -10.51 -12.14
C SER A 19 13.12 -9.61 -11.21
N ARG A 20 12.44 -8.71 -10.50
CA ARG A 20 13.02 -7.78 -9.52
C ARG A 20 11.96 -7.31 -8.52
N LYS A 21 12.39 -6.62 -7.50
CA LYS A 21 11.50 -5.90 -6.59
C LYS A 21 10.88 -4.68 -7.27
N GLU A 22 9.62 -4.39 -6.90
CA GLU A 22 8.88 -3.19 -7.28
C GLU A 22 9.45 -1.96 -6.58
N ASN A 23 9.36 -0.77 -7.19
CA ASN A 23 9.59 0.50 -6.51
C ASN A 23 8.26 1.23 -6.23
N ASP A 24 8.29 2.26 -5.37
CA ASP A 24 7.07 2.96 -4.94
C ASP A 24 6.36 3.71 -6.07
N ALA A 25 7.08 4.18 -7.09
CA ALA A 25 6.45 4.81 -8.25
C ALA A 25 5.62 3.81 -9.05
N GLU A 26 6.11 2.58 -9.21
CA GLU A 26 5.41 1.50 -9.89
C GLU A 26 4.21 1.03 -9.07
N HIS A 27 4.37 0.90 -7.75
CA HIS A 27 3.31 0.58 -6.81
C HIS A 27 2.18 1.60 -6.87
N ALA A 28 2.49 2.88 -6.70
CA ALA A 28 1.51 3.96 -6.74
C ALA A 28 0.75 4.02 -8.07
N TRP A 29 1.46 3.91 -9.21
CA TRP A 29 0.86 3.86 -10.55
C TRP A 29 -0.10 2.65 -10.69
N HIS A 30 0.35 1.47 -10.26
CA HIS A 30 -0.45 0.23 -10.35
C HIS A 30 -1.76 0.40 -9.57
N MET A 31 -1.69 0.90 -8.34
CA MET A 31 -2.88 1.12 -7.52
C MET A 31 -3.81 2.21 -8.06
N ALA A 32 -3.26 3.27 -8.67
CA ALA A 32 -4.09 4.29 -9.30
C ALA A 32 -4.93 3.71 -10.44
N ILE A 33 -4.37 2.80 -11.24
CA ILE A 33 -5.13 2.05 -12.27
C ILE A 33 -6.15 1.11 -11.61
N MET A 34 -5.75 0.40 -10.54
CA MET A 34 -6.69 -0.46 -9.79
C MET A 34 -7.87 0.36 -9.24
N ALA A 35 -7.66 1.58 -8.75
CA ALA A 35 -8.74 2.44 -8.26
C ALA A 35 -9.79 2.75 -9.34
N VAL A 36 -9.35 3.00 -10.58
CA VAL A 36 -10.27 3.23 -11.71
C VAL A 36 -11.06 1.96 -12.04
N LEU A 37 -10.37 0.82 -12.14
CA LEU A 37 -10.97 -0.44 -12.61
C LEU A 37 -11.85 -1.11 -11.56
N LEU A 38 -11.53 -0.94 -10.26
CA LEU A 38 -12.15 -1.66 -9.17
C LEU A 38 -13.05 -0.79 -8.28
N SER A 39 -13.29 0.48 -8.66
CA SER A 39 -14.12 1.42 -7.89
C SER A 39 -15.54 0.92 -7.63
N GLU A 40 -16.10 0.10 -8.54
CA GLU A 40 -17.41 -0.52 -8.38
C GLU A 40 -17.52 -1.49 -7.20
N TYR A 41 -16.38 -1.99 -6.69
CA TYR A 41 -16.32 -2.90 -5.55
C TYR A 41 -16.10 -2.18 -4.20
N SER A 42 -16.04 -0.85 -4.19
CA SER A 42 -16.02 -0.09 -2.94
C SER A 42 -17.31 -0.30 -2.15
N ASN A 43 -17.19 -0.45 -0.82
CA ASN A 43 -18.36 -0.59 0.05
C ASN A 43 -19.28 0.64 0.03
N GLU A 44 -18.70 1.81 -0.19
CA GLU A 44 -19.40 3.09 -0.23
C GLU A 44 -19.08 3.82 -1.54
N LYS A 45 -19.91 4.79 -1.92
CA LYS A 45 -19.62 5.65 -3.08
C LYS A 45 -18.39 6.51 -2.81
N ILE A 46 -17.44 6.52 -3.73
CA ILE A 46 -16.17 7.25 -3.63
C ILE A 46 -15.99 8.24 -4.79
N ASP A 47 -15.17 9.27 -4.56
CA ASP A 47 -14.55 10.07 -5.62
C ASP A 47 -13.29 9.36 -6.12
N VAL A 48 -13.39 8.78 -7.32
CA VAL A 48 -12.29 8.01 -7.93
C VAL A 48 -11.05 8.87 -8.17
N LEU A 49 -11.23 10.14 -8.61
CA LEU A 49 -10.10 11.05 -8.85
C LEU A 49 -9.37 11.36 -7.54
N LYS A 50 -10.10 11.62 -6.47
CA LYS A 50 -9.54 11.86 -5.13
C LYS A 50 -8.79 10.62 -4.64
N THR A 51 -9.40 9.43 -4.76
CA THR A 51 -8.79 8.15 -4.38
C THR A 51 -7.49 7.89 -5.14
N MET A 52 -7.49 8.10 -6.47
CA MET A 52 -6.28 7.99 -7.29
C MET A 52 -5.19 8.96 -6.84
N THR A 53 -5.56 10.20 -6.53
CA THR A 53 -4.58 11.21 -6.08
C THR A 53 -3.96 10.79 -4.76
N MET A 54 -4.75 10.28 -3.80
CA MET A 54 -4.24 9.72 -2.54
C MET A 54 -3.21 8.61 -2.81
N LEU A 55 -3.56 7.65 -3.67
CA LEU A 55 -2.68 6.52 -4.02
C LEU A 55 -1.39 6.95 -4.73
N LEU A 56 -1.43 7.99 -5.54
CA LEU A 56 -0.24 8.50 -6.22
C LEU A 56 0.73 9.22 -5.29
N ILE A 57 0.26 9.73 -4.14
CA ILE A 57 1.09 10.54 -3.24
C ILE A 57 1.39 9.88 -1.89
N HIS A 58 0.72 8.77 -1.53
CA HIS A 58 0.79 8.22 -0.17
C HIS A 58 2.22 7.83 0.26
N ASP A 59 3.01 7.22 -0.62
CA ASP A 59 4.39 6.79 -0.36
C ASP A 59 5.45 7.84 -0.75
N ILE A 60 5.05 9.04 -1.21
CA ILE A 60 6.02 10.09 -1.58
C ILE A 60 6.89 10.53 -0.38
N VAL A 61 6.37 10.39 0.82
CA VAL A 61 7.08 10.68 2.08
C VAL A 61 8.24 9.71 2.32
N GLU A 62 8.24 8.55 1.70
CA GLU A 62 9.30 7.55 1.81
C GLU A 62 10.61 8.00 1.16
N ILE A 63 10.60 9.05 0.33
CA ILE A 63 11.83 9.71 -0.16
C ILE A 63 12.78 10.05 0.99
N ASP A 64 12.25 10.49 2.13
CA ASP A 64 13.03 10.81 3.33
C ASP A 64 12.87 9.78 4.45
N ALA A 65 11.66 9.24 4.59
CA ALA A 65 11.35 8.27 5.65
C ALA A 65 11.91 6.87 5.37
N GLY A 66 12.04 6.50 4.09
CA GLY A 66 12.36 5.15 3.64
C GLY A 66 11.18 4.18 3.78
N ASP A 67 11.11 3.18 2.88
CA ASP A 67 10.12 2.10 2.99
C ASP A 67 10.33 1.32 4.31
N THR A 68 9.27 1.19 5.08
CA THR A 68 9.26 0.37 6.29
C THR A 68 8.53 -0.94 6.01
N TYR A 69 9.29 -2.04 5.99
CA TYR A 69 8.71 -3.35 5.72
C TYR A 69 7.55 -3.67 6.66
N ALA A 70 6.44 -4.13 6.06
CA ALA A 70 5.16 -4.31 6.77
C ALA A 70 5.22 -5.21 8.01
N TYR A 71 6.23 -6.08 8.13
CA TYR A 71 6.44 -6.99 9.27
C TYR A 71 7.66 -6.64 10.11
N ASP A 72 8.28 -5.46 9.91
CA ASP A 72 9.37 -4.93 10.74
C ASP A 72 8.81 -4.16 11.93
N GLU A 73 8.67 -4.83 13.07
CA GLU A 73 8.11 -4.23 14.30
C GLU A 73 9.04 -3.16 14.92
N ASP A 74 10.35 -3.22 14.69
CA ASP A 74 11.29 -2.20 15.19
C ASP A 74 11.26 -0.94 14.31
N GLY A 75 11.24 -1.09 13.00
CA GLY A 75 11.11 0.01 12.05
C GLY A 75 9.83 0.82 12.26
N LYS A 76 8.72 0.14 12.60
CA LYS A 76 7.43 0.79 12.88
C LYS A 76 7.44 1.74 14.07
N LYS A 77 8.29 1.54 15.08
CA LYS A 77 8.33 2.39 16.29
C LYS A 77 8.64 3.85 15.98
N THR A 78 9.40 4.13 14.93
CA THR A 78 9.78 5.49 14.50
C THR A 78 9.13 5.92 13.20
N GLN A 79 8.43 5.01 12.52
CA GLN A 79 7.87 5.23 11.19
C GLN A 79 7.01 6.49 11.13
N ARG A 80 6.01 6.60 12.00
CA ARG A 80 5.08 7.76 11.98
C ARG A 80 5.81 9.10 12.17
N GLN A 81 6.81 9.16 13.04
CA GLN A 81 7.58 10.38 13.25
C GLN A 81 8.42 10.75 12.02
N ARG A 82 9.04 9.77 11.37
CA ARG A 82 9.82 9.97 10.13
C ARG A 82 8.92 10.44 8.99
N GLU A 83 7.77 9.81 8.81
CA GLU A 83 6.79 10.15 7.77
C GLU A 83 6.21 11.56 7.97
N LEU A 84 5.89 11.97 9.19
CA LEU A 84 5.41 13.33 9.47
C LEU A 84 6.46 14.38 9.12
N ALA A 85 7.71 14.17 9.53
CA ALA A 85 8.81 15.08 9.18
C ALA A 85 9.06 15.14 7.67
N ALA A 86 8.97 14.00 6.98
CA ALA A 86 9.08 13.91 5.53
C ALA A 86 7.92 14.64 4.83
N ALA A 87 6.70 14.45 5.30
CA ALA A 87 5.51 15.13 4.77
C ALA A 87 5.62 16.65 4.91
N ASP A 88 6.04 17.15 6.09
CA ASP A 88 6.27 18.59 6.32
C ASP A 88 7.27 19.15 5.32
N ARG A 89 8.39 18.45 5.08
CA ARG A 89 9.41 18.89 4.12
C ARG A 89 8.94 18.81 2.67
N ILE A 90 8.40 17.67 2.27
CA ILE A 90 8.12 17.39 0.85
C ILE A 90 6.93 18.22 0.35
N PHE A 91 5.82 18.22 1.08
CA PHE A 91 4.66 19.01 0.69
C PHE A 91 4.93 20.53 0.87
N GLY A 92 5.80 20.91 1.81
CA GLY A 92 6.26 22.29 1.99
C GLY A 92 7.09 22.86 0.84
N LEU A 93 7.50 22.05 -0.16
CA LEU A 93 8.16 22.52 -1.38
C LEU A 93 7.17 23.15 -2.38
N LEU A 94 5.88 22.91 -2.21
CA LEU A 94 4.82 23.40 -3.08
C LEU A 94 4.38 24.82 -2.67
N PRO A 95 3.76 25.60 -3.57
CA PRO A 95 2.99 26.77 -3.19
C PRO A 95 1.97 26.45 -2.09
N SER A 96 1.66 27.41 -1.22
CA SER A 96 0.90 27.17 0.02
C SER A 96 -0.45 26.48 -0.18
N ASP A 97 -1.20 26.89 -1.21
CA ASP A 97 -2.50 26.29 -1.56
C ASP A 97 -2.37 24.82 -2.01
N GLN A 98 -1.36 24.52 -2.80
CA GLN A 98 -1.07 23.15 -3.24
C GLN A 98 -0.52 22.31 -2.09
N ALA A 99 0.33 22.88 -1.25
CA ALA A 99 0.89 22.22 -0.08
C ALA A 99 -0.22 21.78 0.89
N GLU A 100 -1.15 22.69 1.20
CA GLU A 100 -2.31 22.42 2.06
C GLU A 100 -3.18 21.29 1.48
N TYR A 101 -3.49 21.36 0.18
CA TYR A 101 -4.31 20.36 -0.50
C TYR A 101 -3.65 18.96 -0.50
N MET A 102 -2.40 18.87 -0.94
CA MET A 102 -1.68 17.59 -1.03
C MET A 102 -1.42 16.99 0.36
N ARG A 103 -1.03 17.83 1.33
CA ARG A 103 -0.86 17.40 2.72
C ARG A 103 -2.17 16.90 3.31
N GLY A 104 -3.28 17.60 3.06
CA GLY A 104 -4.60 17.20 3.54
C GLY A 104 -5.04 15.84 2.98
N LEU A 105 -4.77 15.55 1.70
CA LEU A 105 -5.05 14.25 1.10
C LEU A 105 -4.19 13.13 1.71
N TRP A 106 -2.92 13.41 1.99
CA TRP A 106 -2.04 12.46 2.65
C TRP A 106 -2.47 12.18 4.09
N ASP A 107 -2.79 13.23 4.85
CA ASP A 107 -3.31 13.08 6.21
C ASP A 107 -4.63 12.29 6.23
N GLU A 108 -5.53 12.54 5.27
CA GLU A 108 -6.79 11.81 5.12
C GLU A 108 -6.56 10.31 4.83
N PHE A 109 -5.62 10.00 3.92
CA PHE A 109 -5.22 8.61 3.64
C PHE A 109 -4.74 7.91 4.92
N GLU A 110 -3.90 8.57 5.70
CA GLU A 110 -3.36 8.02 6.95
C GLU A 110 -4.42 7.87 8.05
N GLU A 111 -5.41 8.76 8.10
CA GLU A 111 -6.52 8.68 9.07
C GLU A 111 -7.50 7.53 8.79
N ARG A 112 -7.64 7.09 7.53
CA ARG A 112 -8.49 5.94 7.11
C ARG A 112 -9.96 6.06 7.52
N LYS A 113 -10.52 7.29 7.56
CA LYS A 113 -11.88 7.51 8.05
C LYS A 113 -12.90 7.67 6.91
N THR A 114 -12.51 8.34 5.83
CA THR A 114 -13.39 8.57 4.68
C THR A 114 -13.52 7.35 3.79
N PRO A 115 -14.60 7.21 3.00
CA PRO A 115 -14.74 6.12 2.04
C PRO A 115 -13.56 6.00 1.07
N GLU A 116 -13.06 7.13 0.57
CA GLU A 116 -11.91 7.20 -0.33
C GLU A 116 -10.64 6.65 0.34
N ALA A 117 -10.36 7.10 1.57
CA ALA A 117 -9.17 6.68 2.31
C ALA A 117 -9.24 5.19 2.69
N LYS A 118 -10.41 4.67 3.08
CA LYS A 118 -10.62 3.24 3.34
C LYS A 118 -10.39 2.41 2.08
N PHE A 119 -10.97 2.83 0.94
CA PHE A 119 -10.81 2.11 -0.31
C PHE A 119 -9.38 2.18 -0.84
N ALA A 120 -8.73 3.35 -0.78
CA ALA A 120 -7.33 3.50 -1.11
C ALA A 120 -6.45 2.57 -0.26
N ARG A 121 -6.70 2.49 1.06
CA ARG A 121 -5.98 1.58 1.96
C ARG A 121 -6.25 0.11 1.65
N THR A 122 -7.46 -0.24 1.23
CA THR A 122 -7.78 -1.59 0.75
C THR A 122 -6.90 -1.97 -0.45
N LEU A 123 -6.76 -1.07 -1.42
CA LEU A 123 -5.92 -1.32 -2.60
C LEU A 123 -4.44 -1.43 -2.23
N ASP A 124 -3.93 -0.56 -1.35
CA ASP A 124 -2.56 -0.61 -0.83
C ASP A 124 -2.23 -1.94 -0.11
N ASN A 125 -3.20 -2.50 0.60
CA ASN A 125 -3.04 -3.79 1.24
C ASN A 125 -3.14 -4.97 0.27
N ILE A 126 -4.03 -4.91 -0.73
CA ILE A 126 -4.30 -6.03 -1.65
C ILE A 126 -3.26 -6.13 -2.77
N GLN A 127 -2.75 -5.01 -3.28
CA GLN A 127 -1.80 -5.00 -4.39
C GLN A 127 -0.54 -5.84 -4.09
N PRO A 128 0.13 -5.70 -2.92
CA PRO A 128 1.25 -6.56 -2.58
C PRO A 128 0.87 -8.04 -2.42
N VAL A 129 -0.32 -8.33 -1.91
CA VAL A 129 -0.82 -9.71 -1.79
C VAL A 129 -1.00 -10.34 -3.17
N MET A 130 -1.57 -9.58 -4.12
CA MET A 130 -1.74 -10.01 -5.51
C MET A 130 -0.39 -10.28 -6.19
N LEU A 131 0.59 -9.38 -6.06
CA LEU A 131 1.91 -9.55 -6.64
C LEU A 131 2.69 -10.71 -6.01
N ASN A 132 2.58 -10.87 -4.68
CA ASN A 132 3.20 -12.01 -3.99
C ASN A 132 2.63 -13.35 -4.50
N ASN A 133 1.31 -13.43 -4.70
CA ASN A 133 0.72 -14.62 -5.32
C ASN A 133 1.22 -14.83 -6.76
N ALA A 134 1.24 -13.78 -7.58
CA ALA A 134 1.66 -13.85 -8.99
C ALA A 134 3.14 -14.24 -9.14
N SER A 135 4.02 -13.75 -8.24
CA SER A 135 5.45 -14.10 -8.19
C SER A 135 5.74 -15.46 -7.52
N GLY A 136 4.72 -16.31 -7.34
CA GLY A 136 4.86 -17.65 -6.77
C GLY A 136 5.08 -17.69 -5.27
N GLY A 137 4.75 -16.64 -4.54
CA GLY A 137 4.93 -16.55 -3.08
C GLY A 137 6.35 -16.26 -2.64
N ARG A 138 7.22 -15.83 -3.57
CA ARG A 138 8.66 -15.69 -3.35
C ARG A 138 9.01 -14.84 -2.12
N SER A 139 8.44 -13.65 -1.99
CA SER A 139 8.71 -12.78 -0.84
C SER A 139 8.22 -13.39 0.48
N TRP A 140 7.09 -14.10 0.47
CA TRP A 140 6.60 -14.80 1.66
C TRP A 140 7.54 -15.92 2.13
N GLU A 141 8.07 -16.71 1.17
CA GLU A 141 9.05 -17.76 1.50
C GLU A 141 10.37 -17.18 2.01
N GLU A 142 10.95 -16.20 1.29
CA GLU A 142 12.22 -15.55 1.67
C GLU A 142 12.17 -14.92 3.06
N LYS A 143 11.01 -14.38 3.45
CA LYS A 143 10.81 -13.73 4.75
C LYS A 143 10.16 -14.62 5.79
N CYS A 144 9.89 -15.88 5.47
CA CYS A 144 9.21 -16.84 6.36
C CYS A 144 7.92 -16.26 6.96
N VAL A 145 7.06 -15.64 6.13
CA VAL A 145 5.86 -14.93 6.58
C VAL A 145 4.81 -15.92 7.08
N HIS A 146 4.19 -15.61 8.22
CA HIS A 146 3.11 -16.36 8.83
C HIS A 146 1.74 -15.78 8.49
N LEU A 147 0.71 -16.64 8.48
CA LEU A 147 -0.67 -16.25 8.17
C LEU A 147 -1.19 -15.16 9.11
N ASN A 148 -0.92 -15.27 10.43
CA ASN A 148 -1.34 -14.26 11.41
C ASN A 148 -0.78 -12.86 11.11
N GLN A 149 0.46 -12.77 10.59
CA GLN A 149 1.06 -11.49 10.20
C GLN A 149 0.30 -10.85 9.03
N ILE A 150 -0.09 -11.67 8.04
CA ILE A 150 -0.88 -11.21 6.90
C ILE A 150 -2.26 -10.76 7.37
N LEU A 151 -2.93 -11.55 8.21
CA LEU A 151 -4.26 -11.21 8.74
C LEU A 151 -4.22 -9.95 9.59
N LYS A 152 -3.22 -9.77 10.46
CA LYS A 152 -3.02 -8.56 11.26
C LYS A 152 -2.79 -7.33 10.37
N ARG A 153 -1.95 -7.43 9.33
CA ARG A 153 -1.70 -6.32 8.37
C ARG A 153 -2.99 -5.91 7.66
N ASN A 154 -3.87 -6.87 7.39
CA ASN A 154 -5.09 -6.71 6.60
C ASN A 154 -6.37 -6.60 7.45
N GLU A 155 -6.29 -6.41 8.76
CA GLU A 155 -7.46 -6.44 9.67
C GLU A 155 -8.57 -5.46 9.27
N ASN A 156 -8.22 -4.28 8.73
CA ASN A 156 -9.14 -3.23 8.31
C ASN A 156 -9.35 -3.17 6.78
N THR A 157 -8.83 -4.14 6.01
CA THR A 157 -8.96 -4.13 4.54
C THR A 157 -10.41 -4.26 4.08
N LYS A 158 -11.27 -4.93 4.86
CA LYS A 158 -12.71 -5.03 4.60
C LYS A 158 -13.45 -3.70 4.68
N ASP A 159 -12.92 -2.71 5.40
CA ASP A 159 -13.59 -1.43 5.63
C ASP A 159 -13.80 -0.64 4.32
N GLY A 160 -12.91 -0.79 3.35
CA GLY A 160 -13.05 -0.16 2.04
C GLY A 160 -13.70 -1.07 0.99
N SER A 161 -13.48 -2.40 1.07
CA SER A 161 -14.12 -3.38 0.18
C SER A 161 -14.09 -4.79 0.76
N GLU A 162 -15.25 -5.28 1.19
CA GLU A 162 -15.42 -6.68 1.58
C GLU A 162 -15.18 -7.62 0.39
N THR A 163 -15.71 -7.27 -0.76
CA THR A 163 -15.62 -8.08 -2.00
C THR A 163 -14.16 -8.31 -2.40
N LEU A 164 -13.36 -7.25 -2.43
CA LEU A 164 -11.95 -7.37 -2.84
C LEU A 164 -11.12 -8.12 -1.78
N TRP A 165 -11.39 -7.92 -0.49
CA TRP A 165 -10.71 -8.68 0.56
C TRP A 165 -11.05 -10.17 0.49
N ASP A 166 -12.32 -10.52 0.38
CA ASP A 166 -12.73 -11.92 0.31
C ASP A 166 -12.17 -12.61 -0.93
N TYR A 167 -12.11 -11.89 -2.06
CA TYR A 167 -11.45 -12.38 -3.26
C TYR A 167 -9.95 -12.62 -3.04
N ALA A 168 -9.24 -11.65 -2.48
CA ALA A 168 -7.79 -11.75 -2.23
C ALA A 168 -7.48 -12.87 -1.24
N TYR A 169 -8.25 -13.00 -0.16
CA TYR A 169 -8.06 -14.07 0.82
C TYR A 169 -8.24 -15.46 0.19
N ASN A 170 -9.35 -15.66 -0.54
CA ASN A 170 -9.68 -16.98 -1.08
C ASN A 170 -8.82 -17.38 -2.29
N ASN A 171 -8.37 -16.42 -3.11
CA ASN A 171 -7.67 -16.72 -4.36
C ASN A 171 -6.15 -16.51 -4.27
N PHE A 172 -5.66 -15.67 -3.34
CA PHE A 172 -4.23 -15.36 -3.24
C PHE A 172 -3.60 -15.86 -1.93
N ILE A 173 -4.27 -15.68 -0.77
CA ILE A 173 -3.68 -16.05 0.52
C ILE A 173 -3.88 -17.54 0.80
N LYS A 174 -5.11 -18.01 0.87
CA LYS A 174 -5.45 -19.39 1.21
C LYS A 174 -4.72 -20.44 0.35
N PRO A 175 -4.66 -20.33 -0.99
CA PRO A 175 -3.93 -21.29 -1.81
C PRO A 175 -2.42 -21.29 -1.55
N ASN A 176 -1.85 -20.19 -1.09
CA ASN A 176 -0.43 -20.12 -0.75
C ASN A 176 -0.13 -20.66 0.65
N VAL A 177 -1.08 -20.63 1.57
CA VAL A 177 -1.02 -21.39 2.82
C VAL A 177 -1.04 -22.90 2.53
N GLU A 178 -2.00 -23.37 1.75
CA GLU A 178 -2.13 -24.78 1.35
C GLU A 178 -0.89 -25.32 0.62
N LYS A 179 -0.16 -24.46 -0.11
CA LYS A 179 1.12 -24.79 -0.77
C LYS A 179 2.34 -24.65 0.14
N GLY A 180 2.18 -24.23 1.38
CA GLY A 180 3.28 -24.00 2.34
C GLY A 180 4.16 -22.79 2.04
N LYS A 181 3.72 -21.86 1.16
CA LYS A 181 4.40 -20.59 0.85
C LYS A 181 4.24 -19.55 1.96
N ILE A 182 3.10 -19.60 2.63
CA ILE A 182 2.77 -18.88 3.84
C ILE A 182 2.70 -19.91 4.95
N LYS A 183 3.38 -19.66 6.06
CA LYS A 183 3.39 -20.59 7.21
C LYS A 183 2.08 -20.50 8.00
N GLU A 184 1.54 -21.65 8.38
CA GLU A 184 0.51 -21.73 9.42
C GLU A 184 1.15 -21.44 10.79
N ASP A 185 0.32 -20.94 11.73
CA ASP A 185 0.75 -20.63 13.11
C ASP A 185 0.77 -21.88 13.99
#